data_a400060269b7baaaf428d489ee02494e
#
_entry.id   a400060269b7baaaf428d489ee02494e
#
_cell.length_a   1.000
_cell.length_b   1.000
_cell.length_c   1.000
_cell.angle_alpha   90.00
_cell.angle_beta   90.00
_cell.angle_gamma   90.00
#
_symmetry.space_group_name_H-M   'P 1'
#
loop_
_entity.id
_entity.type
_entity.pdbx_description
1 polymer ?
#
loop_
_entity_poly.entity_id
_entity_poly.type
_entity_poly.pdbx_seq_one_letter_code
_entity_poly.pdbx_strand_id
1 'polypeptide(L)'
;MINILNRNDNKEIGVANTYSNMRYWSPNFIIKEFDKLLDYGVKTIKITDEMFLLNPKYYKPLCEMLSKRNIDDSLKIWAYSRIDTVKRKEILSLVRKAGIKWLALGIESGDKSVRLEVSKGKFEDVDVNKVIQQVHESDIEVMANYIFGLPGDTKESMQKTLDLSIELNTMGWNAYASTPLPGSELYKIAIEKGHNLPKNYEGYSFHSYEALPFPNENLTAAEMLKFRDEAFNIYHSNQKFLDKVLKKYGKAAAQNVKDMTKVKLKRKILENIN
;
A
#
# COMPACT_ATOMS: atom_id res chain seq x y z
N MET A 1 -2.79 -6.92 -12.54
CA MET A 1 -2.30 -6.22 -13.77
C MET A 1 -1.24 -7.00 -14.53
N ILE A 2 -0.24 -7.55 -13.86
CA ILE A 2 0.89 -8.30 -14.48
C ILE A 2 0.44 -9.48 -15.37
N ASN A 3 -0.73 -10.05 -15.10
CA ASN A 3 -1.17 -11.27 -15.78
C ASN A 3 -1.74 -11.05 -17.19
N ILE A 4 -2.06 -9.81 -17.59
CA ILE A 4 -2.56 -9.53 -18.94
C ILE A 4 -1.49 -9.74 -19.99
N LEU A 5 -0.26 -9.32 -19.71
CA LEU A 5 0.86 -9.39 -20.68
C LEU A 5 1.30 -10.82 -21.01
N ASN A 6 0.86 -11.80 -20.22
CA ASN A 6 1.24 -13.21 -20.38
C ASN A 6 0.05 -14.10 -20.74
N ARG A 7 -1.01 -13.56 -21.31
CA ARG A 7 -2.22 -14.34 -21.67
C ARG A 7 -2.01 -15.15 -22.94
N ASN A 8 -2.42 -16.41 -22.89
CA ASN A 8 -2.53 -17.30 -24.04
C ASN A 8 -4.00 -17.58 -24.41
N ASP A 9 -4.95 -17.06 -23.64
CA ASP A 9 -6.38 -17.13 -23.96
C ASP A 9 -6.75 -15.88 -24.77
N ASN A 10 -7.61 -16.01 -25.74
CA ASN A 10 -8.08 -14.90 -26.59
C ASN A 10 -9.10 -13.97 -25.87
N LYS A 11 -9.08 -13.93 -24.54
CA LYS A 11 -9.94 -13.04 -23.76
C LYS A 11 -9.27 -11.68 -23.60
N GLU A 12 -9.92 -10.65 -24.07
CA GLU A 12 -9.39 -9.28 -24.11
C GLU A 12 -9.37 -8.61 -22.73
N ILE A 13 -10.26 -8.99 -21.80
CA ILE A 13 -10.49 -8.30 -20.53
C ILE A 13 -10.49 -9.29 -19.36
N GLY A 14 -9.90 -8.87 -18.24
CA GLY A 14 -9.83 -9.61 -17.00
C GLY A 14 -8.52 -10.41 -16.80
N VAL A 15 -8.37 -11.07 -15.66
CA VAL A 15 -7.20 -11.85 -15.30
C VAL A 15 -7.41 -13.31 -15.68
N ALA A 16 -6.48 -13.89 -16.46
CA ALA A 16 -6.52 -15.31 -16.77
C ALA A 16 -6.16 -16.14 -15.53
N ASN A 17 -7.01 -17.08 -15.13
CA ASN A 17 -6.80 -17.94 -13.96
C ASN A 17 -5.49 -18.74 -14.03
N THR A 18 -5.04 -19.09 -15.23
CA THR A 18 -3.79 -19.83 -15.48
C THR A 18 -2.54 -19.05 -15.12
N TYR A 19 -2.62 -17.72 -14.99
CA TYR A 19 -1.48 -16.84 -14.68
C TYR A 19 -1.54 -16.21 -13.29
N SER A 20 -2.46 -16.65 -12.45
CA SER A 20 -2.59 -16.15 -11.07
C SER A 20 -1.51 -16.67 -10.13
N ASN A 21 -0.65 -17.57 -10.57
CA ASN A 21 0.42 -18.14 -9.75
C ASN A 21 1.60 -17.17 -9.61
N MET A 22 2.01 -16.93 -8.37
CA MET A 22 3.22 -16.18 -8.07
C MET A 22 4.46 -16.94 -8.55
N ARG A 23 5.35 -16.24 -9.24
CA ARG A 23 6.65 -16.79 -9.67
C ARG A 23 7.74 -16.27 -8.75
N TYR A 24 8.64 -17.14 -8.36
CA TYR A 24 9.74 -16.81 -7.44
C TYR A 24 11.07 -17.20 -8.06
N TRP A 25 12.06 -16.34 -7.94
CA TRP A 25 13.45 -16.75 -8.04
C TRP A 25 13.82 -17.58 -6.80
N SER A 26 14.81 -18.47 -6.90
CA SER A 26 15.23 -19.19 -5.70
C SER A 26 15.86 -18.23 -4.67
N PRO A 27 15.69 -18.49 -3.37
CA PRO A 27 16.36 -17.69 -2.34
C PRO A 27 17.89 -17.62 -2.52
N ASN A 28 18.51 -18.72 -3.02
CA ASN A 28 19.94 -18.77 -3.33
C ASN A 28 20.35 -17.87 -4.51
N PHE A 29 19.46 -17.66 -5.47
CA PHE A 29 19.70 -16.70 -6.54
C PHE A 29 19.62 -15.26 -6.02
N ILE A 30 18.53 -14.95 -5.31
CA ILE A 30 18.30 -13.59 -4.79
C ILE A 30 19.38 -13.16 -3.80
N ILE A 31 19.86 -14.06 -2.92
CA ILE A 31 20.90 -13.68 -1.97
C ILE A 31 22.21 -13.29 -2.66
N LYS A 32 22.53 -13.89 -3.80
CA LYS A 32 23.71 -13.49 -4.59
C LYS A 32 23.57 -12.09 -5.18
N GLU A 33 22.33 -11.68 -5.54
CA GLU A 33 22.08 -10.31 -6.00
C GLU A 33 22.20 -9.31 -4.83
N PHE A 34 21.76 -9.69 -3.62
CA PHE A 34 22.02 -8.90 -2.42
C PHE A 34 23.52 -8.78 -2.15
N ASP A 35 24.30 -9.87 -2.25
CA ASP A 35 25.74 -9.85 -2.03
C ASP A 35 26.44 -8.85 -2.97
N LYS A 36 26.09 -8.82 -4.25
CA LYS A 36 26.61 -7.84 -5.21
C LYS A 36 26.28 -6.41 -4.80
N LEU A 37 25.04 -6.14 -4.33
CA LEU A 37 24.66 -4.80 -3.87
C LEU A 37 25.48 -4.39 -2.64
N LEU A 38 25.70 -5.32 -1.71
CA LEU A 38 26.49 -5.09 -0.51
C LEU A 38 27.97 -4.83 -0.82
N ASP A 39 28.53 -5.53 -1.80
CA ASP A 39 29.90 -5.32 -2.29
C ASP A 39 30.07 -3.92 -2.91
N TYR A 40 29.02 -3.37 -3.52
CA TYR A 40 28.98 -1.97 -3.96
C TYR A 40 28.74 -0.96 -2.81
N GLY A 41 28.62 -1.40 -1.56
CA GLY A 41 28.35 -0.54 -0.41
C GLY A 41 26.90 -0.13 -0.24
N VAL A 42 25.94 -0.71 -1.00
CA VAL A 42 24.52 -0.41 -0.88
C VAL A 42 23.97 -0.99 0.40
N LYS A 43 23.41 -0.15 1.28
CA LYS A 43 22.81 -0.54 2.56
C LYS A 43 21.30 -0.29 2.62
N THR A 44 20.74 0.49 1.69
CA THR A 44 19.31 0.79 1.62
C THR A 44 18.72 0.16 0.37
N ILE A 45 17.81 -0.80 0.55
CA ILE A 45 17.27 -1.64 -0.52
C ILE A 45 15.76 -1.67 -0.42
N LYS A 46 15.08 -1.52 -1.56
CA LYS A 46 13.64 -1.70 -1.68
C LYS A 46 13.36 -3.00 -2.42
N ILE A 47 12.72 -3.95 -1.75
CA ILE A 47 12.17 -5.15 -2.38
C ILE A 47 10.85 -4.76 -3.03
N THR A 48 10.74 -4.95 -4.34
CA THR A 48 9.58 -4.54 -5.14
C THR A 48 8.51 -5.63 -5.31
N ASP A 49 8.74 -6.81 -4.72
CA ASP A 49 7.72 -7.86 -4.65
C ASP A 49 6.47 -7.35 -3.93
N GLU A 50 5.30 -7.41 -4.57
CA GLU A 50 4.05 -6.88 -4.02
C GLU A 50 3.61 -7.58 -2.73
N MET A 51 4.02 -8.84 -2.53
CA MET A 51 3.66 -9.67 -1.37
C MET A 51 4.85 -10.51 -0.90
N PHE A 52 5.91 -9.86 -0.45
CA PHE A 52 7.16 -10.51 -0.06
C PHE A 52 6.95 -11.62 0.99
N LEU A 53 6.12 -11.38 2.01
CA LEU A 53 5.87 -12.32 3.12
C LEU A 53 4.73 -13.33 2.86
N LEU A 54 4.28 -13.48 1.61
CA LEU A 54 3.17 -14.39 1.31
C LEU A 54 3.58 -15.87 1.37
N ASN A 55 4.76 -16.21 0.84
CA ASN A 55 5.22 -17.59 0.74
C ASN A 55 6.35 -17.90 1.74
N PRO A 56 6.06 -18.62 2.85
CA PRO A 56 7.07 -18.96 3.85
C PRO A 56 8.26 -19.78 3.31
N LYS A 57 8.04 -20.60 2.29
CA LYS A 57 9.11 -21.39 1.64
C LYS A 57 10.09 -20.51 0.86
N TYR A 58 9.68 -19.32 0.50
CA TYR A 58 10.53 -18.32 -0.17
C TYR A 58 11.19 -17.37 0.82
N TYR A 59 10.39 -16.62 1.61
CA TYR A 59 10.95 -15.55 2.42
C TYR A 59 11.75 -16.03 3.64
N LYS A 60 11.38 -17.15 4.29
CA LYS A 60 12.08 -17.61 5.48
C LYS A 60 13.56 -17.89 5.21
N PRO A 61 13.94 -18.79 4.26
CA PRO A 61 15.35 -19.04 4.00
C PRO A 61 16.09 -17.79 3.50
N LEU A 62 15.44 -16.92 2.74
CA LEU A 62 16.04 -15.65 2.31
C LEU A 62 16.32 -14.72 3.49
N CYS A 63 15.37 -14.55 4.41
CA CYS A 63 15.56 -13.74 5.62
C CYS A 63 16.63 -14.34 6.55
N GLU A 64 16.72 -15.64 6.67
CA GLU A 64 17.78 -16.32 7.44
C GLU A 64 19.18 -16.05 6.84
N MET A 65 19.31 -16.07 5.52
CA MET A 65 20.56 -15.74 4.84
C MET A 65 20.90 -14.24 4.96
N LEU A 66 19.91 -13.34 4.85
CA LEU A 66 20.08 -11.91 5.06
C LEU A 66 20.47 -11.58 6.49
N SER A 67 19.91 -12.26 7.49
CA SER A 67 20.26 -12.06 8.91
C SER A 67 21.74 -12.32 9.17
N LYS A 68 22.36 -13.28 8.47
CA LYS A 68 23.80 -13.56 8.57
C LYS A 68 24.67 -12.45 7.96
N ARG A 69 24.10 -11.61 7.08
CA ARG A 69 24.77 -10.47 6.44
C ARG A 69 24.52 -9.15 7.16
N ASN A 70 23.49 -9.13 8.01
CA ASN A 70 23.07 -7.92 8.75
C ASN A 70 23.45 -7.98 10.23
N ILE A 71 24.66 -8.50 10.54
CA ILE A 71 25.12 -8.65 11.93
C ILE A 71 25.29 -7.28 12.62
N ASP A 72 25.71 -6.26 11.88
CA ASP A 72 25.90 -4.89 12.34
C ASP A 72 24.62 -4.05 12.32
N ASP A 73 23.49 -4.65 11.98
CA ASP A 73 22.18 -3.99 11.81
C ASP A 73 22.17 -2.80 10.83
N SER A 74 23.13 -2.77 9.90
CA SER A 74 23.30 -1.67 8.95
C SER A 74 22.35 -1.69 7.77
N LEU A 75 21.75 -2.85 7.45
CA LEU A 75 20.79 -2.96 6.35
C LEU A 75 19.48 -2.25 6.67
N LYS A 76 18.98 -1.52 5.68
CA LYS A 76 17.69 -0.82 5.70
C LYS A 76 16.87 -1.29 4.53
N ILE A 77 16.06 -2.32 4.76
CA ILE A 77 15.24 -2.92 3.72
C ILE A 77 13.80 -2.48 3.88
N TRP A 78 13.19 -2.09 2.76
CA TRP A 78 11.77 -1.86 2.61
C TRP A 78 11.14 -3.04 1.87
N ALA A 79 10.03 -3.59 2.35
CA ALA A 79 9.29 -4.64 1.67
C ALA A 79 7.77 -4.40 1.73
N TYR A 80 7.05 -5.00 0.78
CA TYR A 80 5.59 -4.97 0.74
C TYR A 80 5.01 -6.26 1.25
N SER A 81 3.90 -6.18 1.97
CA SER A 81 3.12 -7.35 2.34
C SER A 81 1.67 -6.98 2.69
N ARG A 82 0.87 -7.98 3.03
CA ARG A 82 -0.49 -7.77 3.54
C ARG A 82 -0.48 -7.82 5.05
N ILE A 83 -1.46 -7.17 5.68
CA ILE A 83 -1.56 -7.12 7.13
C ILE A 83 -1.75 -8.50 7.77
N ASP A 84 -2.44 -9.43 7.10
CA ASP A 84 -2.67 -10.79 7.60
C ASP A 84 -1.42 -11.66 7.63
N THR A 85 -0.37 -11.32 6.85
CA THR A 85 0.88 -12.10 6.78
C THR A 85 1.83 -11.81 7.93
N VAL A 86 1.62 -10.73 8.68
CA VAL A 86 2.52 -10.26 9.75
C VAL A 86 1.94 -10.40 11.16
N LYS A 87 0.90 -11.22 11.34
CA LYS A 87 0.24 -11.46 12.64
C LYS A 87 1.14 -12.13 13.69
N ARG A 88 2.22 -12.78 13.30
CA ARG A 88 3.04 -13.64 14.17
C ARG A 88 4.35 -12.98 14.55
N LYS A 89 4.63 -12.87 15.85
CA LYS A 89 5.87 -12.27 16.37
C LYS A 89 7.16 -12.93 15.85
N GLU A 90 7.14 -14.24 15.63
CA GLU A 90 8.29 -14.98 15.13
C GLU A 90 8.68 -14.52 13.71
N ILE A 91 7.66 -14.23 12.86
CA ILE A 91 7.89 -13.69 11.52
C ILE A 91 8.52 -12.29 11.64
N LEU A 92 7.96 -11.44 12.48
CA LEU A 92 8.45 -10.08 12.68
C LEU A 92 9.90 -10.07 13.18
N SER A 93 10.24 -10.93 14.15
CA SER A 93 11.61 -11.07 14.63
C SER A 93 12.58 -11.49 13.52
N LEU A 94 12.20 -12.48 12.70
CA LEU A 94 13.02 -12.94 11.58
C LEU A 94 13.26 -11.85 10.53
N VAL A 95 12.19 -11.18 10.10
CA VAL A 95 12.32 -10.15 9.05
C VAL A 95 13.06 -8.92 9.57
N ARG A 96 12.90 -8.57 10.85
CA ARG A 96 13.67 -7.48 11.47
C ARG A 96 15.17 -7.78 11.52
N LYS A 97 15.55 -9.00 11.92
CA LYS A 97 16.94 -9.45 11.90
C LYS A 97 17.53 -9.45 10.49
N ALA A 98 16.75 -9.76 9.48
CA ALA A 98 17.14 -9.70 8.07
C ALA A 98 17.42 -8.26 7.56
N GLY A 99 17.11 -7.23 8.35
CA GLY A 99 17.30 -5.83 7.99
C GLY A 99 16.05 -5.15 7.46
N ILE A 100 14.88 -5.79 7.50
CA ILE A 100 13.63 -5.15 7.11
C ILE A 100 13.22 -4.16 8.20
N LYS A 101 13.42 -2.87 7.92
CA LYS A 101 13.10 -1.74 8.80
C LYS A 101 11.75 -1.12 8.47
N TRP A 102 11.21 -1.38 7.28
CA TRP A 102 9.94 -0.84 6.81
C TRP A 102 9.10 -1.93 6.15
N LEU A 103 7.83 -1.98 6.51
CA LEU A 103 6.82 -2.79 5.85
C LEU A 103 5.71 -1.89 5.30
N ALA A 104 5.49 -1.96 3.99
CA ALA A 104 4.31 -1.39 3.38
C ALA A 104 3.17 -2.42 3.45
N LEU A 105 2.14 -2.10 4.24
CA LEU A 105 1.03 -3.00 4.54
C LEU A 105 -0.28 -2.49 3.96
N GLY A 106 -0.97 -3.33 3.18
CA GLY A 106 -2.34 -3.07 2.75
C GLY A 106 -3.29 -3.26 3.92
N ILE A 107 -3.95 -2.18 4.34
CA ILE A 107 -5.03 -2.16 5.35
C ILE A 107 -6.37 -2.01 4.66
N GLU A 108 -6.36 -1.32 3.52
CA GLU A 108 -7.46 -1.06 2.59
C GLU A 108 -8.52 -0.12 3.18
N SER A 109 -9.31 -0.55 4.17
CA SER A 109 -10.39 0.23 4.78
C SER A 109 -10.42 0.09 6.30
N GLY A 110 -10.82 1.15 6.99
CA GLY A 110 -11.13 1.16 8.41
C GLY A 110 -12.50 0.55 8.73
N ASP A 111 -13.40 0.55 7.76
CA ASP A 111 -14.68 -0.13 7.90
C ASP A 111 -14.52 -1.64 7.69
N LYS A 112 -14.95 -2.42 8.69
CA LYS A 112 -14.77 -3.88 8.67
C LYS A 112 -15.55 -4.53 7.52
N SER A 113 -16.75 -4.08 7.22
CA SER A 113 -17.59 -4.68 6.17
C SER A 113 -16.98 -4.44 4.79
N VAL A 114 -16.59 -3.21 4.49
CA VAL A 114 -15.89 -2.85 3.24
C VAL A 114 -14.58 -3.63 3.09
N ARG A 115 -13.79 -3.71 4.16
CA ARG A 115 -12.52 -4.45 4.15
C ARG A 115 -12.70 -5.94 3.90
N LEU A 116 -13.72 -6.57 4.47
CA LEU A 116 -14.02 -7.98 4.28
C LEU A 116 -14.48 -8.28 2.85
N GLU A 117 -15.31 -7.44 2.27
CA GLU A 117 -15.77 -7.56 0.90
C GLU A 117 -14.61 -7.54 -0.09
N VAL A 118 -13.75 -6.53 0.01
CA VAL A 118 -12.58 -6.37 -0.87
C VAL A 118 -11.56 -7.48 -0.70
N SER A 119 -11.34 -7.95 0.53
CA SER A 119 -10.41 -9.04 0.83
C SER A 119 -10.98 -10.43 0.58
N LYS A 120 -12.26 -10.52 0.20
CA LYS A 120 -13.01 -11.80 0.06
C LYS A 120 -12.89 -12.65 1.35
N GLY A 121 -13.12 -12.00 2.50
CA GLY A 121 -13.08 -12.61 3.82
C GLY A 121 -11.68 -12.92 4.39
N LYS A 122 -10.60 -12.69 3.65
CA LYS A 122 -9.24 -13.05 4.12
C LYS A 122 -8.76 -12.28 5.36
N PHE A 123 -9.40 -11.15 5.68
CA PHE A 123 -9.04 -10.29 6.82
C PHE A 123 -10.03 -10.38 7.98
N GLU A 124 -10.90 -11.39 8.00
CA GLU A 124 -11.95 -11.53 9.01
C GLU A 124 -11.39 -11.55 10.44
N ASP A 125 -10.29 -12.31 10.66
CA ASP A 125 -9.64 -12.47 11.96
C ASP A 125 -8.50 -11.48 12.20
N VAL A 126 -8.42 -10.38 11.43
CA VAL A 126 -7.34 -9.40 11.59
C VAL A 126 -7.79 -8.25 12.49
N ASP A 127 -7.25 -8.21 13.69
CA ASP A 127 -7.21 -7.02 14.53
C ASP A 127 -6.07 -6.10 14.05
N VAL A 128 -6.45 -5.08 13.28
CA VAL A 128 -5.49 -4.16 12.65
C VAL A 128 -4.64 -3.44 13.68
N ASN A 129 -5.26 -2.93 14.75
CA ASN A 129 -4.56 -2.19 15.82
C ASN A 129 -3.50 -3.07 16.48
N LYS A 130 -3.89 -4.29 16.86
CA LYS A 130 -2.97 -5.25 17.48
C LYS A 130 -1.81 -5.62 16.56
N VAL A 131 -2.08 -5.87 15.28
CA VAL A 131 -1.02 -6.24 14.32
C VAL A 131 -0.04 -5.08 14.11
N ILE A 132 -0.54 -3.85 13.91
CA ILE A 132 0.32 -2.68 13.75
C ILE A 132 1.16 -2.41 14.99
N GLN A 133 0.56 -2.55 16.18
CA GLN A 133 1.29 -2.44 17.43
C GLN A 133 2.44 -3.47 17.52
N GLN A 134 2.19 -4.75 17.18
CA GLN A 134 3.21 -5.79 17.17
C GLN A 134 4.35 -5.51 16.18
N VAL A 135 4.04 -4.92 15.02
CA VAL A 135 5.05 -4.50 14.04
C VAL A 135 5.93 -3.39 14.62
N HIS A 136 5.33 -2.38 15.22
CA HIS A 136 6.07 -1.29 15.88
C HIS A 136 6.93 -1.80 17.07
N GLU A 137 6.39 -2.69 17.92
CA GLU A 137 7.13 -3.33 19.01
C GLU A 137 8.34 -4.14 18.52
N SER A 138 8.31 -4.57 17.25
CA SER A 138 9.41 -5.28 16.60
C SER A 138 10.44 -4.35 15.97
N ASP A 139 10.39 -3.04 16.23
CA ASP A 139 11.24 -2.00 15.64
C ASP A 139 11.18 -1.99 14.10
N ILE A 140 9.99 -2.17 13.56
CA ILE A 140 9.69 -2.07 12.13
C ILE A 140 8.68 -0.93 11.92
N GLU A 141 8.99 -0.02 11.01
CA GLU A 141 8.08 1.05 10.62
C GLU A 141 7.06 0.56 9.60
N VAL A 142 5.88 1.16 9.66
CA VAL A 142 4.78 0.84 8.75
C VAL A 142 4.51 1.98 7.80
N MET A 143 4.47 1.67 6.50
CA MET A 143 3.77 2.44 5.48
C MET A 143 2.38 1.81 5.34
N ALA A 144 1.38 2.44 5.91
CA ALA A 144 0.00 1.98 5.80
C ALA A 144 -0.62 2.44 4.48
N ASN A 145 -1.25 1.51 3.77
CA ASN A 145 -1.91 1.77 2.50
C ASN A 145 -3.42 1.58 2.66
N TYR A 146 -4.17 2.60 2.22
CA TYR A 146 -5.63 2.68 2.27
C TYR A 146 -6.20 2.93 0.88
N ILE A 147 -7.46 2.59 0.69
CA ILE A 147 -8.20 2.92 -0.53
C ILE A 147 -9.54 3.55 -0.12
N PHE A 148 -9.87 4.68 -0.72
CA PHE A 148 -11.17 5.33 -0.60
C PHE A 148 -12.02 5.07 -1.84
N GLY A 149 -13.32 4.91 -1.65
CA GLY A 149 -14.27 4.64 -2.72
C GLY A 149 -14.25 3.20 -3.21
N LEU A 150 -13.90 2.25 -2.35
CA LEU A 150 -14.07 0.82 -2.62
C LEU A 150 -15.55 0.49 -2.87
N PRO A 151 -15.89 -0.65 -3.52
CA PRO A 151 -17.26 -1.13 -3.57
C PRO A 151 -17.87 -1.15 -2.16
N GLY A 152 -19.09 -0.66 -2.02
CA GLY A 152 -19.78 -0.52 -0.74
C GLY A 152 -19.35 0.66 0.14
N ASP A 153 -18.29 1.39 -0.22
CA ASP A 153 -17.88 2.58 0.55
C ASP A 153 -18.95 3.67 0.53
N THR A 154 -19.10 4.35 1.67
CA THR A 154 -19.88 5.57 1.87
C THR A 154 -18.97 6.68 2.43
N LYS A 155 -19.49 7.88 2.60
CA LYS A 155 -18.75 8.96 3.28
C LYS A 155 -18.35 8.57 4.70
N GLU A 156 -19.26 7.88 5.39
CA GLU A 156 -19.05 7.44 6.77
C GLU A 156 -17.97 6.34 6.86
N SER A 157 -17.94 5.38 5.92
CA SER A 157 -16.92 4.34 5.92
C SER A 157 -15.54 4.87 5.54
N MET A 158 -15.48 5.84 4.61
CA MET A 158 -14.23 6.55 4.30
C MET A 158 -13.73 7.35 5.52
N GLN A 159 -14.66 7.98 6.29
CA GLN A 159 -14.29 8.67 7.53
C GLN A 159 -13.73 7.70 8.57
N LYS A 160 -14.34 6.53 8.77
CA LYS A 160 -13.79 5.48 9.64
C LYS A 160 -12.38 5.05 9.22
N THR A 161 -12.10 5.04 7.91
CA THR A 161 -10.77 4.72 7.39
C THR A 161 -9.75 5.81 7.74
N LEU A 162 -10.12 7.07 7.61
CA LEU A 162 -9.29 8.19 8.05
C LEU A 162 -9.06 8.17 9.57
N ASP A 163 -10.11 7.96 10.35
CA ASP A 163 -10.04 7.92 11.82
C ASP A 163 -9.12 6.79 12.29
N LEU A 164 -9.28 5.58 11.75
CA LEU A 164 -8.38 4.47 12.02
C LEU A 164 -6.93 4.82 11.66
N SER A 165 -6.71 5.48 10.51
CA SER A 165 -5.36 5.85 10.09
C SER A 165 -4.69 6.83 11.07
N ILE A 166 -5.44 7.78 11.60
CA ILE A 166 -4.99 8.73 12.63
C ILE A 166 -4.71 8.02 13.96
N GLU A 167 -5.56 7.07 14.34
CA GLU A 167 -5.38 6.25 15.56
C GLU A 167 -4.10 5.44 15.49
N LEU A 168 -3.88 4.71 14.38
CA LEU A 168 -2.69 3.90 14.13
C LEU A 168 -1.41 4.75 14.07
N ASN A 169 -1.53 5.99 13.61
CA ASN A 169 -0.43 6.95 13.54
C ASN A 169 0.86 6.33 13.00
N THR A 170 0.79 5.62 11.87
CA THR A 170 1.93 4.98 11.23
C THR A 170 2.92 6.03 10.69
N MET A 171 4.19 5.67 10.51
CA MET A 171 5.20 6.61 10.01
C MET A 171 5.00 6.96 8.54
N GLY A 172 4.44 6.05 7.77
CA GLY A 172 4.05 6.30 6.38
C GLY A 172 2.56 6.10 6.17
N TRP A 173 1.97 6.91 5.31
CA TRP A 173 0.56 6.89 4.96
C TRP A 173 0.38 7.08 3.46
N ASN A 174 -0.29 6.15 2.82
CA ASN A 174 -0.76 6.26 1.45
C ASN A 174 -2.26 6.00 1.41
N ALA A 175 -2.98 6.83 0.67
CA ALA A 175 -4.36 6.54 0.33
C ALA A 175 -4.61 6.81 -1.15
N TYR A 176 -5.28 5.86 -1.76
CA TYR A 176 -5.64 5.87 -3.16
C TYR A 176 -7.15 6.08 -3.28
N ALA A 177 -7.59 6.76 -4.33
CA ALA A 177 -8.98 6.67 -4.74
C ALA A 177 -9.14 5.43 -5.62
N SER A 178 -10.23 4.69 -5.45
CA SER A 178 -10.52 3.48 -6.23
C SER A 178 -10.48 3.78 -7.73
N THR A 179 -9.55 3.17 -8.45
CA THR A 179 -9.30 3.46 -9.86
C THR A 179 -9.39 2.17 -10.68
N PRO A 180 -10.16 2.17 -11.78
CA PRO A 180 -10.38 1.00 -12.63
C PRO A 180 -9.17 0.77 -13.53
N LEU A 181 -8.06 0.27 -12.97
CA LEU A 181 -6.82 0.06 -13.73
C LEU A 181 -7.02 -0.96 -14.85
N PRO A 182 -6.51 -0.71 -16.06
CA PRO A 182 -6.63 -1.63 -17.18
C PRO A 182 -6.27 -3.07 -16.82
N GLY A 183 -7.18 -4.00 -17.13
CA GLY A 183 -7.04 -5.41 -16.81
C GLY A 183 -7.45 -5.86 -15.41
N SER A 184 -7.92 -4.95 -14.57
CA SER A 184 -8.55 -5.30 -13.29
C SER A 184 -10.01 -5.70 -13.50
N GLU A 185 -10.59 -6.40 -12.51
CA GLU A 185 -12.03 -6.70 -12.51
C GLU A 185 -12.86 -5.42 -12.49
N LEU A 186 -12.42 -4.40 -11.76
CA LEU A 186 -13.08 -3.10 -11.71
C LEU A 186 -13.11 -2.42 -13.08
N TYR A 187 -12.05 -2.56 -13.88
CA TYR A 187 -12.00 -2.06 -15.26
C TYR A 187 -13.02 -2.74 -16.14
N LYS A 188 -13.15 -4.06 -16.02
CA LYS A 188 -14.15 -4.85 -16.74
C LYS A 188 -15.56 -4.37 -16.39
N ILE A 189 -15.86 -4.23 -15.10
CA ILE A 189 -17.17 -3.73 -14.62
C ILE A 189 -17.43 -2.32 -15.17
N ALA A 190 -16.42 -1.45 -15.22
CA ALA A 190 -16.56 -0.11 -15.77
C ALA A 190 -16.97 -0.12 -17.25
N ILE A 191 -16.37 -0.99 -18.05
CA ILE A 191 -16.74 -1.16 -19.47
C ILE A 191 -18.16 -1.71 -19.59
N GLU A 192 -18.47 -2.78 -18.86
CA GLU A 192 -19.80 -3.44 -18.93
C GLU A 192 -20.94 -2.51 -18.52
N LYS A 193 -20.70 -1.62 -17.57
CA LYS A 193 -21.67 -0.62 -17.09
C LYS A 193 -21.65 0.70 -17.88
N GLY A 194 -20.77 0.85 -18.87
CA GLY A 194 -20.67 2.07 -19.68
C GLY A 194 -20.15 3.29 -18.91
N HIS A 195 -19.38 3.09 -17.84
CA HIS A 195 -18.80 4.19 -17.09
C HIS A 195 -17.66 4.86 -17.86
N ASN A 196 -17.50 6.16 -17.65
CA ASN A 196 -16.39 6.91 -18.21
C ASN A 196 -15.06 6.41 -17.65
N LEU A 197 -14.16 6.03 -18.55
CA LEU A 197 -12.79 5.65 -18.24
C LEU A 197 -11.83 6.77 -18.63
N PRO A 198 -10.66 6.87 -17.96
CA PRO A 198 -9.61 7.77 -18.41
C PRO A 198 -9.23 7.51 -19.87
N LYS A 199 -9.15 8.57 -20.67
CA LYS A 199 -8.75 8.48 -22.08
C LYS A 199 -7.26 8.19 -22.26
N ASN A 200 -6.44 8.64 -21.31
CA ASN A 200 -4.99 8.54 -21.33
C ASN A 200 -4.48 7.93 -20.01
N TYR A 201 -3.25 7.44 -19.99
CA TYR A 201 -2.62 6.89 -18.79
C TYR A 201 -2.55 7.87 -17.61
N GLU A 202 -2.46 9.17 -17.88
CA GLU A 202 -2.48 10.22 -16.86
C GLU A 202 -3.72 10.16 -15.97
N GLY A 203 -4.89 9.86 -16.54
CA GLY A 203 -6.15 9.76 -15.80
C GLY A 203 -6.21 8.59 -14.82
N TYR A 204 -5.33 7.61 -14.94
CA TYR A 204 -5.19 6.51 -13.97
C TYR A 204 -4.23 6.84 -12.83
N SER A 205 -3.52 7.96 -12.90
CA SER A 205 -2.64 8.41 -11.82
C SER A 205 -3.42 9.27 -10.82
N PHE A 206 -3.46 8.84 -9.56
CA PHE A 206 -4.15 9.58 -8.50
C PHE A 206 -3.48 10.92 -8.15
N HIS A 207 -2.30 11.21 -8.68
CA HIS A 207 -1.64 12.52 -8.54
C HIS A 207 -1.91 13.48 -9.70
N SER A 208 -2.44 13.02 -10.82
CA SER A 208 -2.61 13.84 -12.00
C SER A 208 -3.83 14.77 -11.91
N TYR A 209 -3.80 15.84 -12.71
CA TYR A 209 -4.94 16.71 -12.92
C TYR A 209 -6.14 15.98 -13.53
N GLU A 210 -5.88 15.01 -14.43
CA GLU A 210 -6.87 14.19 -15.14
C GLU A 210 -7.35 12.97 -14.32
N ALA A 211 -6.94 12.83 -13.07
CA ALA A 211 -7.29 11.66 -12.24
C ALA A 211 -8.82 11.43 -12.24
N LEU A 212 -9.21 10.20 -12.59
CA LEU A 212 -10.61 9.80 -12.69
C LEU A 212 -10.85 8.49 -11.92
N PRO A 213 -11.21 8.55 -10.63
CA PRO A 213 -11.62 7.39 -9.86
C PRO A 213 -12.91 6.77 -10.41
N PHE A 214 -13.14 5.51 -10.06
CA PHE A 214 -14.34 4.81 -10.42
C PHE A 214 -15.45 5.07 -9.38
N PRO A 215 -16.60 5.65 -9.78
CA PRO A 215 -17.70 5.88 -8.86
C PRO A 215 -18.30 4.53 -8.40
N ASN A 216 -18.82 4.52 -7.18
CA ASN A 216 -19.62 3.41 -6.68
C ASN A 216 -21.11 3.86 -6.52
N GLU A 217 -21.93 3.01 -5.95
CA GLU A 217 -23.36 3.26 -5.77
C GLU A 217 -23.68 4.42 -4.80
N ASN A 218 -22.74 4.78 -3.92
CA ASN A 218 -22.92 5.78 -2.87
C ASN A 218 -22.14 7.08 -3.11
N LEU A 219 -21.11 7.03 -3.97
CA LEU A 219 -20.12 8.10 -4.10
C LEU A 219 -19.80 8.38 -5.56
N THR A 220 -19.73 9.65 -5.90
CA THR A 220 -19.20 10.10 -7.19
C THR A 220 -17.67 10.06 -7.19
N ALA A 221 -17.07 9.98 -8.37
CA ALA A 221 -15.61 10.06 -8.53
C ALA A 221 -15.01 11.35 -7.93
N ALA A 222 -15.74 12.45 -8.03
CA ALA A 222 -15.35 13.75 -7.50
C ALA A 222 -15.32 13.77 -5.96
N GLU A 223 -16.35 13.20 -5.31
CA GLU A 223 -16.43 13.11 -3.86
C GLU A 223 -15.29 12.25 -3.31
N MET A 224 -15.00 11.11 -3.93
CA MET A 224 -13.89 10.23 -3.53
C MET A 224 -12.54 10.95 -3.62
N LEU A 225 -12.28 11.63 -4.74
CA LEU A 225 -10.99 12.29 -4.97
C LEU A 225 -10.81 13.50 -4.04
N LYS A 226 -11.88 14.27 -3.82
CA LYS A 226 -11.90 15.38 -2.86
C LYS A 226 -11.61 14.89 -1.45
N PHE A 227 -12.32 13.84 -1.01
CA PHE A 227 -12.12 13.25 0.32
C PHE A 227 -10.68 12.75 0.50
N ARG A 228 -10.13 12.05 -0.50
CA ARG A 228 -8.74 11.56 -0.48
C ARG A 228 -7.73 12.71 -0.29
N ASP A 229 -7.91 13.81 -1.01
CA ASP A 229 -7.00 14.95 -0.94
C ASP A 229 -7.12 15.71 0.40
N GLU A 230 -8.32 15.81 0.94
CA GLU A 230 -8.57 16.36 2.28
C GLU A 230 -7.99 15.46 3.38
N ALA A 231 -8.20 14.13 3.30
CA ALA A 231 -7.67 13.16 4.23
C ALA A 231 -6.13 13.18 4.28
N PHE A 232 -5.46 13.37 3.15
CA PHE A 232 -4.01 13.56 3.10
C PHE A 232 -3.56 14.73 3.97
N ASN A 233 -4.23 15.87 3.83
CA ASN A 233 -3.90 17.06 4.61
C ASN A 233 -4.20 16.86 6.11
N ILE A 234 -5.35 16.27 6.44
CA ILE A 234 -5.76 16.01 7.83
C ILE A 234 -4.74 15.09 8.52
N TYR A 235 -4.36 13.99 7.87
CA TYR A 235 -3.38 13.05 8.44
C TYR A 235 -2.02 13.70 8.66
N HIS A 236 -1.46 14.35 7.63
CA HIS A 236 -0.10 14.89 7.70
C HIS A 236 0.01 16.19 8.49
N SER A 237 -1.11 16.89 8.75
CA SER A 237 -1.17 18.04 9.66
C SER A 237 -1.49 17.64 11.11
N ASN A 238 -1.76 16.38 11.38
CA ASN A 238 -2.06 15.92 12.73
C ASN A 238 -0.86 16.10 13.65
N GLN A 239 -1.09 16.74 14.81
CA GLN A 239 0.00 17.08 15.73
C GLN A 239 0.75 15.83 16.26
N LYS A 240 0.03 14.72 16.57
CA LYS A 240 0.65 13.47 17.00
C LYS A 240 1.60 12.90 15.95
N PHE A 241 1.22 13.01 14.66
CA PHE A 241 2.06 12.58 13.55
C PHE A 241 3.30 13.48 13.42
N LEU A 242 3.12 14.79 13.45
CA LEU A 242 4.24 15.75 13.37
C LEU A 242 5.24 15.59 14.53
N ASP A 243 4.74 15.38 15.75
CA ASP A 243 5.59 15.14 16.92
C ASP A 243 6.36 13.83 16.78
N LYS A 244 5.73 12.78 16.25
CA LYS A 244 6.39 11.51 15.97
C LYS A 244 7.51 11.66 14.93
N VAL A 245 7.25 12.39 13.83
CA VAL A 245 8.25 12.68 12.78
C VAL A 245 9.40 13.51 13.36
N LEU A 246 9.06 14.57 14.11
CA LEU A 246 10.06 15.43 14.76
C LEU A 246 10.97 14.64 15.69
N LYS A 247 10.40 13.79 16.54
CA LYS A 247 11.14 12.95 17.49
C LYS A 247 12.09 11.96 16.80
N LYS A 248 11.62 11.34 15.70
CA LYS A 248 12.36 10.27 15.04
C LYS A 248 13.35 10.75 14.00
N TYR A 249 12.99 11.76 13.22
CA TYR A 249 13.75 12.22 12.04
C TYR A 249 14.22 13.67 12.12
N GLY A 250 13.84 14.39 13.18
CA GLY A 250 14.29 15.75 13.44
C GLY A 250 13.51 16.84 12.72
N LYS A 251 13.93 18.08 12.95
CA LYS A 251 13.23 19.31 12.52
C LYS A 251 13.06 19.41 11.00
N ALA A 252 14.10 19.03 10.24
CA ALA A 252 14.04 19.11 8.77
C ALA A 252 12.97 18.21 8.18
N ALA A 253 12.84 16.97 8.68
CA ALA A 253 11.80 16.05 8.25
C ALA A 253 10.38 16.55 8.61
N ALA A 254 10.20 17.06 9.84
CA ALA A 254 8.91 17.63 10.25
C ALA A 254 8.53 18.87 9.42
N GLN A 255 9.51 19.72 9.08
CA GLN A 255 9.28 20.87 8.20
C GLN A 255 8.90 20.42 6.78
N ASN A 256 9.58 19.42 6.24
CA ASN A 256 9.26 18.86 4.92
C ASN A 256 7.81 18.36 4.85
N VAL A 257 7.32 17.67 5.90
CA VAL A 257 5.92 17.24 5.98
C VAL A 257 4.97 18.46 5.96
N LYS A 258 5.26 19.50 6.74
CA LYS A 258 4.45 20.72 6.74
C LYS A 258 4.45 21.42 5.37
N ASP A 259 5.56 21.40 4.66
CA ASP A 259 5.64 22.02 3.33
C ASP A 259 4.88 21.20 2.28
N MET A 260 4.91 19.89 2.41
CA MET A 260 4.15 18.96 1.55
C MET A 260 2.62 19.22 1.65
N THR A 261 2.10 19.53 2.84
CA THR A 261 0.66 19.81 3.03
C THR A 261 0.20 21.17 2.47
N LYS A 262 1.13 22.07 2.13
CA LYS A 262 0.80 23.34 1.46
C LYS A 262 0.51 23.16 -0.03
N VAL A 263 0.95 22.06 -0.62
CA VAL A 263 0.75 21.78 -2.04
C VAL A 263 -0.66 21.26 -2.25
N LYS A 264 -1.46 21.99 -3.01
CA LYS A 264 -2.82 21.58 -3.40
C LYS A 264 -2.79 21.01 -4.82
N LEU A 265 -3.26 19.79 -4.99
CA LEU A 265 -3.41 19.19 -6.30
C LEU A 265 -4.63 19.79 -7.01
N LYS A 266 -4.42 20.31 -8.21
CA LYS A 266 -5.53 20.71 -9.09
C LYS A 266 -6.17 19.45 -9.68
N ARG A 267 -7.51 19.44 -9.76
CA ARG A 267 -8.30 18.30 -10.22
C ARG A 267 -9.34 18.77 -11.23
N LYS A 268 -9.24 18.33 -12.47
CA LYS A 268 -10.19 18.67 -13.53
C LYS A 268 -11.64 18.36 -13.14
N ILE A 269 -11.85 17.20 -12.51
CA ILE A 269 -13.17 16.76 -12.10
C ILE A 269 -13.81 17.63 -11.01
N LEU A 270 -13.00 18.42 -10.28
CA LEU A 270 -13.48 19.32 -9.23
C LEU A 270 -13.69 20.76 -9.71
N GLU A 271 -13.22 21.14 -10.90
CA GLU A 271 -13.37 22.52 -11.42
C GLU A 271 -14.80 22.84 -11.84
N ASN A 272 -15.62 21.84 -12.13
CA ASN A 272 -17.01 22.01 -12.56
C ASN A 272 -18.04 21.74 -11.46
N ILE A 273 -17.59 21.61 -10.21
CA ILE A 273 -18.48 21.47 -9.04
C ILE A 273 -18.56 22.83 -8.37
N ASN A 274 -19.45 23.67 -8.88
CA ASN A 274 -19.94 24.89 -8.23
C ASN A 274 -21.30 24.63 -7.61
#